data_fb9d79011cb0fa4ccfe8c15b487516d9
#
_entry.id   fb9d79011cb0fa4ccfe8c15b487516d9
#
_cell.length_a   1.000
_cell.length_b   1.000
_cell.length_c   1.000
_cell.angle_alpha   90.00
_cell.angle_beta   90.00
_cell.angle_gamma   90.00
#
_symmetry.space_group_name_H-M   'P 1'
#
loop_
_entity.id
_entity.type
_entity.pdbx_description
1 polymer ?
#
loop_
_entity_poly.entity_id
_entity_poly.type
_entity_poly.pdbx_seq_one_letter_code
_entity_poly.pdbx_strand_id
1 'polypeptide(L)'
;MRKFNGSNDPEEYLSWALKVDKIFHLHNYEEEKKITMASLEFQDYVLIWWEQVTERREERGEPHITTWVQMKDVMRSRFVPTYYNRDLFKKLQLLKQGTKSVEEYYKEMEIAMIRANVTKDDEQTMAC
;
A
#
# COMPACT_ATOMS: atom_id res chain seq x y z
N MET A 1 -0.93 -15.75 4.14
CA MET A 1 -0.78 -14.34 3.70
C MET A 1 -0.83 -14.28 2.18
N ARG A 2 -1.36 -13.23 1.62
CA ARG A 2 -1.54 -13.10 0.17
C ARG A 2 -0.25 -12.66 -0.52
N LYS A 3 0.04 -13.23 -1.69
CA LYS A 3 1.21 -12.84 -2.50
C LYS A 3 1.04 -11.46 -3.13
N PHE A 4 2.14 -10.74 -3.32
CA PHE A 4 2.16 -9.44 -3.98
C PHE A 4 3.16 -9.46 -5.13
N ASN A 5 2.71 -9.17 -6.34
CA ASN A 5 3.50 -9.25 -7.57
C ASN A 5 3.95 -7.90 -8.14
N GLY A 6 3.61 -6.80 -7.49
CA GLY A 6 4.01 -5.46 -7.94
C GLY A 6 3.22 -4.94 -9.12
N SER A 7 1.94 -5.28 -9.20
CA SER A 7 1.03 -4.74 -10.21
C SER A 7 1.10 -3.21 -10.29
N ASN A 8 0.85 -2.66 -11.48
CA ASN A 8 0.76 -1.21 -11.68
C ASN A 8 -0.51 -0.59 -11.11
N ASP A 9 -1.44 -1.41 -10.64
CA ASP A 9 -2.68 -0.94 -10.02
C ASP A 9 -2.41 -0.61 -8.54
N PRO A 10 -2.47 0.67 -8.14
CA PRO A 10 -2.25 1.07 -6.75
C PRO A 10 -3.19 0.39 -5.76
N GLU A 11 -4.40 0.06 -6.19
CA GLU A 11 -5.39 -0.58 -5.33
C GLU A 11 -4.97 -2.00 -4.93
N GLU A 12 -4.21 -2.69 -5.77
CA GLU A 12 -3.70 -4.02 -5.42
C GLU A 12 -2.69 -3.94 -4.27
N TYR A 13 -1.77 -2.97 -4.32
CA TYR A 13 -0.85 -2.76 -3.21
C TYR A 13 -1.62 -2.38 -1.94
N LEU A 14 -2.52 -1.41 -2.02
CA LEU A 14 -3.29 -0.94 -0.85
C LEU A 14 -4.12 -2.07 -0.24
N SER A 15 -4.72 -2.90 -1.07
CA SER A 15 -5.50 -4.05 -0.62
C SER A 15 -4.60 -5.09 0.08
N TRP A 16 -3.45 -5.37 -0.51
CA TRP A 16 -2.48 -6.29 0.08
C TRP A 16 -1.98 -5.77 1.44
N ALA A 17 -1.57 -4.50 1.49
CA ALA A 17 -1.06 -3.88 2.71
C ALA A 17 -2.10 -3.88 3.82
N LEU A 18 -3.36 -3.62 3.50
CA LEU A 18 -4.46 -3.64 4.47
C LEU A 18 -4.65 -5.03 5.06
N LYS A 19 -4.58 -6.07 4.24
CA LYS A 19 -4.71 -7.45 4.72
C LYS A 19 -3.53 -7.85 5.60
N VAL A 20 -2.33 -7.44 5.23
CA VAL A 20 -1.14 -7.68 6.04
C VAL A 20 -1.23 -6.94 7.38
N ASP A 21 -1.68 -5.68 7.36
CA ASP A 21 -1.94 -4.91 8.59
C ASP A 21 -2.87 -5.66 9.53
N LYS A 22 -3.95 -6.22 9.01
CA LYS A 22 -4.91 -6.98 9.83
C LYS A 22 -4.28 -8.21 10.45
N ILE A 23 -3.48 -8.94 9.68
CA ILE A 23 -2.77 -10.12 10.19
C ILE A 23 -1.82 -9.71 11.31
N PHE A 24 -1.06 -8.64 11.12
CA PHE A 24 -0.12 -8.16 12.12
C PHE A 24 -0.81 -7.61 13.36
N HIS A 25 -2.01 -7.07 13.20
CA HIS A 25 -2.82 -6.61 14.33
C HIS A 25 -3.34 -7.78 15.17
N LEU A 26 -3.72 -8.87 14.52
CA LEU A 26 -4.23 -10.08 15.20
C LEU A 26 -3.13 -10.86 15.92
N HIS A 27 -1.90 -10.77 15.43
CA HIS A 27 -0.76 -11.47 15.98
C HIS A 27 0.30 -10.46 16.44
N ASN A 28 0.78 -10.61 17.64
CA ASN A 28 1.70 -9.67 18.25
C ASN A 28 3.16 -9.99 17.86
N TYR A 29 3.46 -9.91 16.58
CA TYR A 29 4.81 -10.17 16.06
C TYR A 29 5.76 -9.01 16.34
N GLU A 30 7.04 -9.33 16.50
CA GLU A 30 8.10 -8.33 16.54
C GLU A 30 8.26 -7.67 15.16
N GLU A 31 8.72 -6.42 15.13
CA GLU A 31 8.85 -5.65 13.89
C GLU A 31 9.73 -6.35 12.85
N GLU A 32 10.87 -6.89 13.26
CA GLU A 32 11.75 -7.62 12.35
C GLU A 32 11.06 -8.81 11.70
N LYS A 33 10.27 -9.54 12.48
CA LYS A 33 9.49 -10.67 11.97
C LYS A 33 8.42 -10.22 10.97
N LYS A 34 7.78 -9.08 11.23
CA LYS A 34 6.78 -8.52 10.31
C LYS A 34 7.39 -8.25 8.93
N ILE A 35 8.57 -7.62 8.90
CA ILE A 35 9.28 -7.32 7.65
C ILE A 35 9.63 -8.61 6.92
N THR A 36 10.17 -9.59 7.61
CA THR A 36 10.53 -10.87 7.03
C THR A 36 9.31 -11.57 6.44
N MET A 37 8.22 -11.64 7.19
CA MET A 37 6.98 -12.27 6.73
C MET A 37 6.40 -11.58 5.51
N ALA A 38 6.38 -10.25 5.49
CA ALA A 38 5.89 -9.50 4.36
C ALA A 38 6.75 -9.73 3.11
N SER A 39 8.07 -9.74 3.27
CA SER A 39 8.99 -9.95 2.15
C SER A 39 8.88 -11.34 1.53
N LEU A 40 8.51 -12.35 2.32
CA LEU A 40 8.29 -13.70 1.81
C LEU A 40 7.09 -13.80 0.86
N GLU A 41 6.19 -12.82 0.90
CA GLU A 41 5.05 -12.76 0.01
C GLU A 41 5.33 -12.05 -1.32
N PHE A 42 6.54 -11.50 -1.47
CA PHE A 42 6.93 -10.83 -2.72
C PHE A 42 7.20 -11.85 -3.82
N GLN A 43 6.73 -11.55 -5.03
CA GLN A 43 6.92 -12.38 -6.21
C GLN A 43 7.60 -11.58 -7.32
N ASP A 44 8.41 -12.27 -8.12
CA ASP A 44 8.96 -11.75 -9.37
C ASP A 44 9.67 -10.40 -9.20
N TYR A 45 9.16 -9.38 -9.88
CA TYR A 45 9.72 -8.04 -9.87
C TYR A 45 9.88 -7.45 -8.47
N VAL A 46 8.87 -7.63 -7.60
CA VAL A 46 8.87 -7.01 -6.27
C VAL A 46 10.01 -7.56 -5.40
N LEU A 47 10.28 -8.85 -5.50
CA LEU A 47 11.37 -9.46 -4.74
C LEU A 47 12.71 -8.86 -5.16
N ILE A 48 12.96 -8.74 -6.44
CA ILE A 48 14.21 -8.17 -6.97
C ILE A 48 14.31 -6.70 -6.58
N TRP A 49 13.23 -5.95 -6.72
CA TRP A 49 13.17 -4.54 -6.35
C TRP A 49 13.48 -4.33 -4.86
N TRP A 50 12.90 -5.15 -4.00
CA TRP A 50 13.11 -5.05 -2.55
C TRP A 50 14.56 -5.33 -2.17
N GLU A 51 15.17 -6.33 -2.78
CA GLU A 51 16.57 -6.62 -2.59
C GLU A 51 17.46 -5.43 -2.98
N GLN A 52 17.15 -4.77 -4.10
CA GLN A 52 17.89 -3.59 -4.53
C GLN A 52 17.72 -2.42 -3.56
N VAL A 53 16.51 -2.22 -3.05
CA VAL A 53 16.26 -1.14 -2.08
C VAL A 53 17.13 -1.33 -0.83
N THR A 54 17.17 -2.54 -0.30
CA THR A 54 17.94 -2.84 0.90
C THR A 54 19.45 -2.71 0.66
N GLU A 55 19.94 -3.18 -0.48
CA GLU A 55 21.35 -3.04 -0.86
C GLU A 55 21.77 -1.58 -1.01
N ARG A 56 20.95 -0.76 -1.68
CA ARG A 56 21.26 0.66 -1.88
C ARG A 56 21.32 1.43 -0.58
N ARG A 57 20.44 1.10 0.37
CA ARG A 57 20.48 1.71 1.70
C ARG A 57 21.77 1.38 2.41
N GLU A 58 22.20 0.13 2.34
CA GLU A 58 23.44 -0.32 2.95
C GLU A 58 24.66 0.37 2.32
N GLU A 59 24.70 0.46 0.99
CA GLU A 59 25.78 1.13 0.26
C GLU A 59 25.90 2.62 0.59
N ARG A 60 24.76 3.28 0.83
CA ARG A 60 24.70 4.70 1.17
C ARG A 60 24.92 4.98 2.65
N GLY A 61 25.07 3.95 3.46
CA GLY A 61 25.16 4.10 4.90
C GLY A 61 23.88 4.55 5.57
N GLU A 62 22.76 4.38 4.89
CA GLU A 62 21.44 4.70 5.44
C GLU A 62 20.99 3.62 6.42
N PRO A 63 20.16 3.97 7.44
CA PRO A 63 19.64 2.98 8.37
C PRO A 63 18.84 1.89 7.67
N HIS A 64 18.96 0.66 8.17
CA HIS A 64 18.13 -0.44 7.70
C HIS A 64 16.66 -0.18 8.02
N ILE A 65 15.77 -0.73 7.19
CA ILE A 65 14.34 -0.71 7.45
C ILE A 65 14.09 -1.71 8.59
N THR A 66 13.60 -1.23 9.71
CA THR A 66 13.45 -2.02 10.93
C THR A 66 12.00 -2.16 11.38
N THR A 67 11.07 -1.40 10.79
CA THR A 67 9.65 -1.44 11.17
C THR A 67 8.76 -1.67 9.95
N TRP A 68 7.60 -2.25 10.21
CA TRP A 68 6.57 -2.44 9.18
C TRP A 68 6.08 -1.10 8.61
N VAL A 69 5.98 -0.07 9.45
CA VAL A 69 5.61 1.28 9.01
C VAL A 69 6.61 1.81 7.98
N GLN A 70 7.90 1.68 8.24
CA GLN A 70 8.94 2.11 7.31
C GLN A 70 8.86 1.33 5.99
N MET A 71 8.63 0.02 6.07
CA MET A 71 8.49 -0.83 4.88
C MET A 71 7.30 -0.40 4.04
N LYS A 72 6.15 -0.12 4.67
CA LYS A 72 4.97 0.39 3.97
C LYS A 72 5.25 1.73 3.28
N ASP A 73 5.95 2.63 3.95
CA ASP A 73 6.28 3.94 3.38
C ASP A 73 7.12 3.80 2.11
N VAL A 74 8.12 2.95 2.12
CA VAL A 74 8.97 2.69 0.96
C VAL A 74 8.16 2.06 -0.18
N MET A 75 7.32 1.08 0.13
CA MET A 75 6.47 0.41 -0.86
C MET A 75 5.44 1.37 -1.44
N ARG A 76 4.83 2.19 -0.59
CA ARG A 76 3.84 3.16 -1.03
C ARG A 76 4.45 4.15 -2.01
N SER A 77 5.65 4.62 -1.74
CA SER A 77 6.36 5.53 -2.65
C SER A 77 6.57 4.92 -4.03
N ARG A 78 6.70 3.61 -4.11
CA ARG A 78 6.92 2.90 -5.38
C ARG A 78 5.62 2.53 -6.09
N PHE A 79 4.59 2.10 -5.36
CA PHE A 79 3.40 1.50 -5.94
C PHE A 79 2.17 2.38 -5.94
N VAL A 80 2.17 3.50 -5.20
CA VAL A 80 1.06 4.44 -5.16
C VAL A 80 1.53 5.79 -5.71
N PRO A 81 1.01 6.22 -6.87
CA PRO A 81 1.39 7.52 -7.44
C PRO A 81 0.98 8.68 -6.54
N THR A 82 1.74 9.77 -6.61
CA THR A 82 1.44 10.98 -5.83
C THR A 82 0.09 11.61 -6.20
N TYR A 83 -0.39 11.34 -7.42
CA TYR A 83 -1.67 11.84 -7.92
C TYR A 83 -2.85 10.90 -7.65
N TYR A 84 -2.63 9.83 -6.86
CA TYR A 84 -3.66 8.79 -6.64
C TYR A 84 -4.95 9.35 -6.06
N ASN A 85 -4.87 10.23 -5.07
CA ASN A 85 -6.07 10.85 -4.47
C ASN A 85 -6.86 11.67 -5.48
N ARG A 86 -6.17 12.43 -6.34
CA ARG A 86 -6.83 13.22 -7.38
C ARG A 86 -7.56 12.33 -8.38
N ASP A 87 -6.94 11.21 -8.77
CA ASP A 87 -7.57 10.25 -9.68
C ASP A 87 -8.79 9.59 -9.05
N LEU A 88 -8.75 9.33 -7.75
CA LEU A 88 -9.91 8.84 -7.01
C LEU A 88 -11.08 9.82 -7.06
N PHE A 89 -10.81 11.11 -6.85
CA PHE A 89 -11.86 12.13 -6.92
C PHE A 89 -12.46 12.21 -8.32
N LYS A 90 -11.64 12.12 -9.37
CA LYS A 90 -12.15 12.08 -10.75
C LYS A 90 -13.02 10.85 -10.97
N LYS A 91 -12.62 9.70 -10.48
CA LYS A 91 -13.39 8.47 -10.58
C LYS A 91 -14.74 8.61 -9.89
N LEU A 92 -14.79 9.24 -8.71
CA LEU A 92 -16.02 9.51 -7.98
C LEU A 92 -16.96 10.40 -8.78
N GLN A 93 -16.43 11.44 -9.45
CA GLN A 93 -17.23 12.32 -10.30
C GLN A 93 -17.82 11.58 -11.50
N LEU A 94 -17.05 10.68 -12.11
CA LEU A 94 -17.53 9.84 -13.21
C LEU A 94 -18.64 8.89 -12.77
N LEU A 95 -18.54 8.35 -11.57
CA LEU A 95 -19.58 7.48 -11.01
C LEU A 95 -20.92 8.18 -10.85
N LYS A 96 -20.91 9.49 -10.56
CA LYS A 96 -22.14 10.29 -10.45
C LYS A 96 -22.89 10.38 -11.77
N GLN A 97 -22.22 10.22 -12.90
CA GLN A 97 -22.78 10.33 -14.25
C GLN A 97 -23.01 8.97 -14.90
N GLY A 98 -22.66 7.88 -14.20
CA GLY A 98 -22.74 6.53 -14.74
C GLY A 98 -24.14 5.94 -14.68
N THR A 99 -24.33 4.82 -15.39
CA THR A 99 -25.59 4.08 -15.47
C THR A 99 -25.68 2.95 -14.43
N LYS A 100 -24.80 2.94 -13.45
CA LYS A 100 -24.78 1.92 -12.41
C LYS A 100 -25.99 2.04 -11.49
N SER A 101 -26.40 0.90 -10.91
CA SER A 101 -27.45 0.90 -9.91
C SER A 101 -27.03 1.76 -8.71
N VAL A 102 -28.00 2.28 -7.97
CA VAL A 102 -27.75 3.10 -6.78
C VAL A 102 -26.91 2.33 -5.76
N GLU A 103 -27.19 1.05 -5.58
CA GLU A 103 -26.45 0.21 -4.64
C GLU A 103 -24.98 0.03 -5.05
N GLU A 104 -24.74 -0.25 -6.32
CA GLU A 104 -23.37 -0.38 -6.84
C GLU A 104 -22.60 0.93 -6.72
N TYR A 105 -23.26 2.04 -7.03
CA TYR A 105 -22.68 3.37 -6.90
C TYR A 105 -22.22 3.64 -5.45
N TYR A 106 -23.08 3.38 -4.48
CA TYR A 106 -22.73 3.62 -3.08
C TYR A 106 -21.58 2.73 -2.59
N LYS A 107 -21.56 1.47 -3.01
CA LYS A 107 -20.47 0.57 -2.64
C LYS A 107 -19.14 1.02 -3.20
N GLU A 108 -19.10 1.41 -4.47
CA GLU A 108 -17.87 1.89 -5.11
C GLU A 108 -17.40 3.21 -4.51
N MET A 109 -18.34 4.11 -4.22
CA MET A 109 -18.02 5.38 -3.57
C MET A 109 -17.43 5.15 -2.17
N GLU A 110 -18.04 4.27 -1.41
CA GLU A 110 -17.56 3.92 -0.06
C GLU A 110 -16.14 3.37 -0.10
N ILE A 111 -15.86 2.43 -0.98
CA ILE A 111 -14.53 1.86 -1.15
C ILE A 111 -13.52 2.94 -1.54
N ALA A 112 -13.85 3.80 -2.49
CA ALA A 112 -12.97 4.88 -2.94
C ALA A 112 -12.66 5.87 -1.81
N MET A 113 -13.65 6.21 -0.99
CA MET A 113 -13.46 7.11 0.15
C MET A 113 -12.58 6.47 1.23
N ILE A 114 -12.75 5.19 1.52
CA ILE A 114 -11.91 4.46 2.46
C ILE A 114 -10.46 4.47 1.97
N ARG A 115 -10.23 4.21 0.69
CA ARG A 115 -8.90 4.24 0.08
C ARG A 115 -8.26 5.62 0.17
N ALA A 116 -9.01 6.67 -0.09
CA ALA A 116 -8.52 8.05 0.01
C ALA A 116 -8.10 8.38 1.44
N ASN A 117 -8.87 7.96 2.44
CA ASN A 117 -8.54 8.16 3.84
C ASN A 117 -7.26 7.42 4.26
N VAL A 118 -7.11 6.16 3.85
CA VAL A 118 -5.91 5.38 4.12
C VAL A 118 -4.67 6.08 3.55
N THR A 119 -4.75 6.53 2.30
CA THR A 119 -3.66 7.24 1.64
C THR A 119 -3.33 8.56 2.34
N LYS A 120 -4.36 9.31 2.74
CA LYS A 120 -4.20 10.56 3.44
C LYS A 120 -3.55 10.37 4.81
N ASP A 121 -3.96 9.35 5.56
CA ASP A 121 -3.38 9.04 6.86
C ASP A 121 -1.90 8.66 6.73
N ASP A 122 -1.54 7.88 5.72
CA ASP A 122 -0.15 7.55 5.43
C ASP A 122 0.67 8.80 5.10
N GLU A 123 0.13 9.73 4.32
CA GLU A 123 0.78 11.00 4.00
C GLU A 123 1.00 11.85 5.26
N GLN A 124 0.01 11.92 6.15
CA GLN A 124 0.15 12.64 7.41
C GLN A 124 1.22 12.01 8.30
N THR A 125 1.28 10.69 8.35
CA THR A 125 2.31 9.97 9.10
C THR A 125 3.70 10.30 8.56
N MET A 126 3.86 10.38 7.26
CA MET A 126 5.13 10.73 6.62
C MET A 126 5.52 12.18 6.85
N ALA A 127 4.56 13.08 6.98
CA ALA A 127 4.81 14.51 7.21
C ALA A 127 5.27 14.80 8.64
N CYS A 128 5.03 13.90 9.55
CA CYS A 128 5.49 14.02 10.94
C CYS A 128 6.87 13.40 11.09
#